data_2393beb81c735e098db29a7a6724fd67
#
_entry.id   2393beb81c735e098db29a7a6724fd67
#
_cell.length_a   1.000
_cell.length_b   1.000
_cell.length_c   1.000
_cell.angle_alpha   90.00
_cell.angle_beta   90.00
_cell.angle_gamma   90.00
#
_symmetry.space_group_name_H-M   'P 1'
#
loop_
_entity.id
_entity.type
_entity.pdbx_description
1 polymer ?
#
loop_
_entity_poly.entity_id
_entity_poly.type
_entity_poly.pdbx_seq_one_letter_code
_entity_poly.pdbx_strand_id
1 'polypeptide(L)'
;MPSEKKRGAIVSALAKKFVVLWTVAGGPELVAEHTFHPTRKWRFDFACKSARCAIELDGGAFLPFGGRHGRGMGMVKDCEKYRAAADLGWRIWRFTTKCLTAEAVAMTAKSFRLSMKEKTK
;
A
#
# COMPACT_ATOMS: atom_id res chain seq x y z
N MET A 1 20.50 2.55 12.93
CA MET A 1 20.81 1.86 11.68
C MET A 1 20.64 2.80 10.50
N PRO A 2 21.71 3.12 9.79
CA PRO A 2 21.59 4.05 8.66
C PRO A 2 20.61 3.58 7.59
N SER A 3 20.50 2.26 7.38
CA SER A 3 19.58 1.69 6.40
C SER A 3 18.13 1.93 6.75
N GLU A 4 17.78 1.94 8.02
CA GLU A 4 16.38 2.20 8.43
C GLU A 4 16.01 3.65 8.22
N LYS A 5 16.92 4.59 8.50
CA LYS A 5 16.67 6.00 8.23
C LYS A 5 16.50 6.28 6.74
N LYS A 6 17.34 5.65 5.90
CA LYS A 6 17.20 5.80 4.44
C LYS A 6 15.90 5.22 3.93
N ARG A 7 15.52 4.05 4.44
CA ARG A 7 14.25 3.42 4.07
C ARG A 7 13.07 4.28 4.49
N GLY A 8 13.10 4.81 5.72
CA GLY A 8 12.07 5.71 6.21
C GLY A 8 11.95 6.98 5.38
N ALA A 9 13.08 7.55 4.97
CA ALA A 9 13.09 8.75 4.14
C ALA A 9 12.51 8.48 2.75
N ILE A 10 12.86 7.35 2.12
CA ILE A 10 12.36 6.97 0.80
C ILE A 10 10.86 6.69 0.87
N VAL A 11 10.42 5.92 1.86
CA VAL A 11 9.00 5.61 2.05
C VAL A 11 8.23 6.88 2.35
N SER A 12 8.78 7.79 3.17
CA SER A 12 8.13 9.06 3.48
C SER A 12 7.97 9.94 2.23
N ALA A 13 9.00 10.02 1.38
CA ALA A 13 8.92 10.80 0.14
C ALA A 13 7.90 10.19 -0.81
N LEU A 14 7.90 8.87 -0.94
CA LEU A 14 6.94 8.16 -1.78
C LEU A 14 5.52 8.34 -1.27
N ALA A 15 5.34 8.27 0.05
CA ALA A 15 4.04 8.48 0.68
C ALA A 15 3.52 9.90 0.43
N LYS A 16 4.38 10.90 0.52
CA LYS A 16 4.00 12.29 0.25
C LYS A 16 3.55 12.46 -1.20
N LYS A 17 4.31 11.89 -2.12
CA LYS A 17 3.95 11.92 -3.54
C LYS A 17 2.60 11.25 -3.78
N PHE A 18 2.40 10.08 -3.18
CA PHE A 18 1.14 9.35 -3.29
C PHE A 18 -0.04 10.20 -2.81
N VAL A 19 0.08 10.81 -1.64
CA VAL A 19 -0.99 11.62 -1.06
C VAL A 19 -1.38 12.78 -1.97
N VAL A 20 -0.39 13.46 -2.56
CA VAL A 20 -0.65 14.55 -3.50
C VAL A 20 -1.41 14.03 -4.73
N LEU A 21 -0.94 12.94 -5.33
CA LEU A 21 -1.57 12.37 -6.51
C LEU A 21 -2.99 11.85 -6.19
N TRP A 22 -3.17 11.26 -5.03
CA TRP A 22 -4.48 10.76 -4.59
C TRP A 22 -5.47 11.89 -4.39
N THR A 23 -5.02 12.98 -3.79
CA THR A 23 -5.86 14.16 -3.57
C THR A 23 -6.28 14.77 -4.90
N VAL A 24 -5.34 14.91 -5.83
CA VAL A 24 -5.64 15.43 -7.18
C VAL A 24 -6.63 14.51 -7.91
N ALA A 25 -6.49 13.21 -7.75
CA ALA A 25 -7.38 12.25 -8.38
C ALA A 25 -8.79 12.21 -7.75
N GLY A 26 -8.97 12.86 -6.62
CA GLY A 26 -10.25 12.85 -5.91
C GLY A 26 -10.60 11.50 -5.32
N GLY A 27 -9.60 10.76 -4.86
CA GLY A 27 -9.82 9.45 -4.24
C GLY A 27 -10.55 9.58 -2.90
N PRO A 28 -11.20 8.50 -2.44
CA PRO A 28 -11.87 8.52 -1.15
C PRO A 28 -10.88 8.64 0.02
N GLU A 29 -11.40 8.99 1.17
CA GLU A 29 -10.59 9.14 2.38
C GLU A 29 -9.87 7.85 2.72
N LEU A 30 -8.59 7.98 3.07
CA LEU A 30 -7.75 6.85 3.44
C LEU A 30 -7.26 6.99 4.88
N VAL A 31 -7.11 5.85 5.54
CA VAL A 31 -6.48 5.76 6.86
C VAL A 31 -5.04 5.33 6.65
N ALA A 32 -4.10 6.07 7.22
CA ALA A 32 -2.68 5.72 7.12
C ALA A 32 -2.34 4.62 8.13
N GLU A 33 -1.44 3.75 7.75
CA GLU A 33 -0.89 2.69 8.60
C GLU A 33 -1.97 1.87 9.30
N HIS A 34 -2.93 1.38 8.54
CA HIS A 34 -4.06 0.62 9.06
C HIS A 34 -3.67 -0.82 9.38
N THR A 35 -3.86 -1.22 10.64
CA THR A 35 -3.70 -2.61 11.07
C THR A 35 -4.99 -3.36 10.75
N PHE A 36 -4.91 -4.31 9.83
CA PHE A 36 -6.11 -4.94 9.28
C PHE A 36 -6.43 -6.32 9.87
N HIS A 37 -5.46 -6.93 10.55
CA HIS A 37 -5.62 -8.29 11.06
C HIS A 37 -6.02 -8.28 12.53
N PRO A 38 -6.90 -9.18 12.98
CA PRO A 38 -7.35 -9.18 14.37
C PRO A 38 -6.27 -9.52 15.40
N THR A 39 -5.24 -10.30 15.03
CA THR A 39 -4.21 -10.73 15.98
C THR A 39 -2.78 -10.39 15.55
N ARG A 40 -2.52 -10.27 14.25
CA ARG A 40 -1.20 -9.95 13.74
C ARG A 40 -1.05 -8.44 13.60
N LYS A 41 0.18 -7.95 13.71
CA LYS A 41 0.47 -6.50 13.65
C LYS A 41 0.68 -5.98 12.23
N TRP A 42 0.29 -6.73 11.22
CA TRP A 42 0.41 -6.31 9.82
C TRP A 42 -0.39 -5.05 9.55
N ARG A 43 0.21 -4.13 8.80
CA ARG A 43 -0.41 -2.86 8.45
C ARG A 43 -0.33 -2.63 6.94
N PHE A 44 -1.32 -1.89 6.43
CA PHE A 44 -1.25 -1.31 5.09
C PHE A 44 -0.78 0.14 5.22
N ASP A 45 -0.05 0.62 4.22
CA ASP A 45 0.38 2.02 4.23
C ASP A 45 -0.82 2.96 4.21
N PHE A 46 -1.82 2.66 3.38
CA PHE A 46 -3.09 3.38 3.35
C PHE A 46 -4.22 2.40 3.10
N ALA A 47 -5.38 2.68 3.68
CA ALA A 47 -6.54 1.81 3.51
C ALA A 47 -7.83 2.60 3.47
N CYS A 48 -8.75 2.15 2.62
CA CYS A 48 -10.14 2.58 2.62
C CYS A 48 -10.95 1.44 3.24
N LYS A 49 -11.33 1.60 4.50
CA LYS A 49 -12.00 0.53 5.25
C LYS A 49 -13.36 0.16 4.64
N SER A 50 -14.11 1.15 4.23
CA SER A 50 -15.45 0.91 3.68
C SER A 50 -15.43 0.10 2.39
N ALA A 51 -14.37 0.24 1.60
CA ALA A 51 -14.23 -0.49 0.35
C ALA A 51 -13.42 -1.78 0.49
N ARG A 52 -12.71 -1.95 1.61
CA ARG A 52 -11.71 -2.99 1.82
C ARG A 52 -10.65 -2.99 0.73
N CYS A 53 -10.18 -1.80 0.40
CA CYS A 53 -9.12 -1.57 -0.57
C CYS A 53 -7.95 -0.89 0.12
N ALA A 54 -6.75 -1.29 -0.24
CA ALA A 54 -5.54 -0.79 0.40
C ALA A 54 -4.45 -0.44 -0.60
N ILE A 55 -3.53 0.41 -0.16
CA ILE A 55 -2.37 0.84 -0.92
C ILE A 55 -1.11 0.43 -0.17
N GLU A 56 -0.19 -0.18 -0.88
CA GLU A 56 1.14 -0.50 -0.37
C GLU A 56 2.18 0.22 -1.22
N LEU A 57 3.10 0.91 -0.57
CA LEU A 57 4.16 1.65 -1.25
C LEU A 57 5.49 0.94 -1.03
N ASP A 58 6.12 0.52 -2.11
CA ASP A 58 7.34 -0.28 -2.05
C ASP A 58 8.52 0.49 -2.61
N GLY A 59 9.00 1.47 -1.83
CA GLY A 59 10.16 2.27 -2.22
C GLY A 59 11.47 1.51 -2.13
N GLY A 60 11.52 0.47 -1.30
CA GLY A 60 12.73 -0.32 -1.09
C GLY A 60 13.07 -1.26 -2.24
N ALA A 61 12.15 -1.47 -3.17
CA ALA A 61 12.36 -2.39 -4.30
C ALA A 61 13.58 -2.06 -5.15
N PHE A 62 13.99 -0.79 -5.16
CA PHE A 62 15.11 -0.32 -5.98
C PHE A 62 16.36 0.01 -5.19
N LEU A 63 16.40 -0.31 -3.91
CA LEU A 63 17.61 -0.17 -3.11
C LEU A 63 18.59 -1.31 -3.45
N PRO A 64 19.90 -1.05 -3.41
CA PRO A 64 20.88 -2.09 -3.75
C PRO A 64 20.72 -3.40 -2.99
N PHE A 65 20.28 -3.34 -1.76
CA PHE A 65 20.08 -4.52 -0.92
C PHE A 65 18.61 -4.82 -0.65
N GLY A 66 17.70 -4.11 -1.28
CA GLY A 66 16.26 -4.28 -1.08
C GLY A 66 15.77 -5.67 -1.50
N GLY A 67 16.27 -6.18 -2.61
CA GLY A 67 15.91 -7.50 -3.11
C GLY A 67 16.38 -8.64 -2.23
N ARG A 68 17.36 -8.39 -1.39
CA ARG A 68 17.92 -9.39 -0.49
C ARG A 68 16.94 -9.74 0.63
N HIS A 69 16.28 -8.75 1.18
CA HIS A 69 15.27 -8.97 2.22
C HIS A 69 14.00 -9.57 1.64
N GLY A 70 13.70 -9.27 0.39
CA GLY A 70 12.54 -9.82 -0.30
C GLY A 70 12.71 -11.29 -0.69
N ARG A 71 13.94 -11.81 -0.68
CA ARG A 71 14.25 -13.17 -1.12
C ARG A 71 14.37 -14.17 0.01
N GLY A 72 14.03 -13.98 1.14
CA GLY A 72 14.14 -14.94 2.23
C GLY A 72 12.93 -14.83 3.11
N MET A 73 13.17 -14.61 4.39
CA MET A 73 12.10 -14.52 5.36
C MET A 73 11.17 -13.34 5.09
N GLY A 74 11.69 -12.26 4.46
CA GLY A 74 10.85 -11.13 4.07
C GLY A 74 9.77 -11.54 3.09
N MET A 75 10.13 -12.33 2.07
CA MET A 75 9.17 -12.83 1.09
C MET A 75 8.14 -13.75 1.73
N VAL A 76 8.56 -14.64 2.62
CA VAL A 76 7.66 -15.55 3.32
C VAL A 76 6.64 -14.77 4.15
N LYS A 77 7.10 -13.76 4.89
CA LYS A 77 6.21 -12.91 5.70
C LYS A 77 5.23 -12.13 4.83
N ASP A 78 5.68 -11.64 3.69
CA ASP A 78 4.80 -10.92 2.75
C ASP A 78 3.74 -11.86 2.19
N CYS A 79 4.11 -13.07 1.83
CA CYS A 79 3.14 -14.07 1.34
C CYS A 79 2.06 -14.35 2.39
N GLU A 80 2.45 -14.52 3.65
CA GLU A 80 1.50 -14.74 4.74
C GLU A 80 0.56 -13.56 4.92
N LYS A 81 1.13 -12.35 4.92
CA LYS A 81 0.36 -11.10 5.07
C LYS A 81 -0.69 -10.96 3.97
N TYR A 82 -0.28 -11.16 2.72
CA TYR A 82 -1.19 -10.95 1.59
C TYR A 82 -2.24 -12.04 1.45
N ARG A 83 -1.92 -13.28 1.82
CA ARG A 83 -2.93 -14.34 1.88
C ARG A 83 -3.98 -14.01 2.95
N ALA A 84 -3.53 -13.59 4.12
CA ALA A 84 -4.45 -13.21 5.20
C ALA A 84 -5.33 -12.04 4.79
N ALA A 85 -4.75 -11.05 4.10
CA ALA A 85 -5.51 -9.91 3.59
C ALA A 85 -6.58 -10.35 2.61
N ALA A 86 -6.22 -11.24 1.68
CA ALA A 86 -7.17 -11.77 0.71
C ALA A 86 -8.31 -12.53 1.40
N ASP A 87 -7.98 -13.34 2.41
CA ASP A 87 -8.99 -14.08 3.17
C ASP A 87 -9.97 -13.16 3.90
N LEU A 88 -9.50 -11.97 4.29
CA LEU A 88 -10.34 -10.96 4.95
C LEU A 88 -11.05 -10.03 3.96
N GLY A 89 -10.91 -10.31 2.67
CA GLY A 89 -11.62 -9.56 1.64
C GLY A 89 -10.95 -8.26 1.20
N TRP A 90 -9.66 -8.12 1.46
CA TRP A 90 -8.93 -6.92 1.06
C TRP A 90 -8.38 -7.05 -0.35
N ARG A 91 -8.50 -5.96 -1.12
CA ARG A 91 -7.86 -5.79 -2.43
C ARG A 91 -6.72 -4.80 -2.24
N ILE A 92 -5.54 -5.13 -2.77
CA ILE A 92 -4.32 -4.36 -2.52
C ILE A 92 -3.71 -3.89 -3.84
N TRP A 93 -3.42 -2.58 -3.93
CA TRP A 93 -2.66 -1.99 -5.03
C TRP A 93 -1.28 -1.62 -4.52
N ARG A 94 -0.27 -2.08 -5.22
CA ARG A 94 1.12 -1.80 -4.85
C ARG A 94 1.75 -0.85 -5.85
N PHE A 95 2.49 0.11 -5.33
CA PHE A 95 3.23 1.07 -6.16
C PHE A 95 4.69 1.09 -5.76
N THR A 96 5.57 1.04 -6.76
CA THR A 96 6.99 1.31 -6.57
C THR A 96 7.27 2.75 -7.00
N THR A 97 8.49 3.20 -6.80
CA THR A 97 8.89 4.54 -7.23
C THR A 97 8.64 4.76 -8.71
N LYS A 98 8.85 3.74 -9.54
CA LYS A 98 8.70 3.86 -10.99
C LYS A 98 7.26 3.82 -11.47
N CYS A 99 6.40 3.10 -10.79
CA CYS A 99 5.01 2.96 -11.26
C CYS A 99 4.02 3.91 -10.55
N LEU A 100 4.50 4.73 -9.64
CA LEU A 100 3.64 5.73 -8.98
C LEU A 100 3.50 6.95 -9.89
N THR A 101 2.50 6.90 -10.76
CA THR A 101 2.20 7.96 -11.73
C THR A 101 0.81 8.52 -11.48
N ALA A 102 0.58 9.74 -11.96
CA ALA A 102 -0.74 10.39 -11.83
C ALA A 102 -1.83 9.54 -12.46
N GLU A 103 -1.56 8.97 -13.63
CA GLU A 103 -2.52 8.14 -14.35
C GLU A 103 -2.87 6.87 -13.57
N ALA A 104 -1.86 6.16 -13.07
CA ALA A 104 -2.08 4.92 -12.31
C ALA A 104 -2.86 5.19 -11.03
N VAL A 105 -2.54 6.29 -10.34
CA VAL A 105 -3.24 6.69 -9.12
C VAL A 105 -4.69 7.05 -9.41
N ALA A 106 -4.93 7.76 -10.51
CA ALA A 106 -6.30 8.13 -10.91
C ALA A 106 -7.15 6.89 -11.19
N MET A 107 -6.59 5.90 -11.88
CA MET A 107 -7.27 4.63 -12.14
C MET A 107 -7.57 3.87 -10.87
N THR A 108 -6.62 3.88 -9.94
CA THR A 108 -6.79 3.21 -8.65
C THR A 108 -7.89 3.90 -7.82
N ALA A 109 -7.91 5.22 -7.80
CA ALA A 109 -8.95 5.98 -7.10
C ALA A 109 -10.34 5.63 -7.64
N LYS A 110 -10.44 5.49 -8.96
CA LYS A 110 -11.70 5.07 -9.59
C LYS A 110 -12.10 3.67 -9.13
N SER A 111 -11.17 2.74 -9.06
CA SER A 111 -11.43 1.38 -8.57
C SER A 111 -11.92 1.39 -7.13
N PHE A 112 -11.33 2.23 -6.28
CA PHE A 112 -11.77 2.36 -4.89
C PHE A 112 -13.21 2.88 -4.82
N ARG A 113 -13.54 3.91 -5.61
CA ARG A 113 -14.90 4.46 -5.64
C ARG A 113 -15.92 3.42 -6.08
N LEU A 114 -15.58 2.61 -7.08
CA LEU A 114 -16.46 1.54 -7.56
C LEU A 114 -16.67 0.48 -6.48
N SER A 115 -15.61 0.10 -5.77
CA SER A 115 -15.71 -0.87 -4.68
C SER A 115 -16.59 -0.37 -3.54
N MET A 116 -16.54 0.92 -3.24
CA MET A 116 -17.42 1.53 -2.23
C MET A 116 -18.88 1.41 -2.63
N LYS A 117 -19.20 1.67 -3.89
CA LYS A 117 -20.57 1.55 -4.40
C LYS A 117 -21.09 0.13 -4.31
N GLU A 118 -20.26 -0.85 -4.64
CA GLU A 118 -20.63 -2.26 -4.56
C GLU A 118 -20.99 -2.67 -3.13
N LYS A 119 -20.24 -2.17 -2.14
CA LYS A 119 -20.43 -2.53 -0.75
C LYS A 119 -21.60 -1.81 -0.08
N THR A 120 -22.07 -0.71 -0.64
CA THR A 120 -23.22 0.02 -0.11
C THR A 120 -24.55 -0.45 -0.67
N LYS A 121 -24.50 -1.34 -1.64
CA LYS A 121 -25.70 -2.01 -2.10
C LYS A 121 -26.00 -3.20 -1.18
#